data_a3ef036738df0676f4b3d8445e07bafb
#
_entry.id   a3ef036738df0676f4b3d8445e07bafb
#
_cell.length_a   1.000
_cell.length_b   1.000
_cell.length_c   1.000
_cell.angle_alpha   90.00
_cell.angle_beta   90.00
_cell.angle_gamma   90.00
#
_symmetry.space_group_name_H-M   'P 1'
#
loop_
_entity.id
_entity.type
_entity.pdbx_description
1 polymer ?
#
loop_
_entity_poly.entity_id
_entity_poly.type
_entity_poly.pdbx_seq_one_letter_code
_entity_poly.pdbx_strand_id
1 'polypeptide(L)'
;MTKNIKRKKTRMALLVVLLALILAVLAVVCVYETELNKLDSNDGVDNSFYDSQFSQFKDKKIMVIVPHEDDDLMAMGQMLPQLYKNGTDVRIVFATNGDKRVSAYTRQTEACNALEKLGIPREKVIFLGYPDGTNMYVKKAGEKSYSYSTGLDHTYSGKGFREYHFQKFGTHAEYTVENMIYDIENVILDYRPDYIIAIDFDPHTDHRGVSMSFETAMSRILKSENDYQPKILKTFCYSSEWKAKPDFYSLNIKSVHKPIKEKLSDPTYETNVPQYNWDDRVRIPVYKGSVSHSILRCPEYKALGEHLSQFAFVYSDRIINGDMVYWTRRTDNLLNDASVSVSSGRAELINDFKFVGVKKIKSPHAKLSGCVSKFDKNDAEKTVTVKFKHPKTISCISLYDDFDLDSNITSGILSFSDGSSINVNALNGDGSETKVVFAPKSGITSFTFKVTGYEKSAGLCEIEAFEKADYDPGFSLIKLKNADTDDYIYNYFIGPNEKSLNLGAYVSDQNAEFSIKLTDGEGVKLEGNKLVFDDGFKKCTVRAELNNDHSTYDQITIERLSEKGLRSYESFEKVNRILFKIDSLRLKTKNIFVNGYFYETLHKFVKNALKKVGINIK
;
A
#
# COMPACT_ATOMS: atom_id res chain seq x y z
N MET A 1 63.77 -14.66 -30.10
CA MET A 1 62.84 -13.88 -30.96
C MET A 1 61.51 -14.64 -31.16
N THR A 2 61.49 -15.92 -31.42
CA THR A 2 60.31 -16.75 -31.73
C THR A 2 59.25 -16.85 -30.59
N LYS A 3 59.64 -16.88 -29.31
CA LYS A 3 58.76 -16.97 -28.14
C LYS A 3 57.90 -15.67 -27.95
N ASN A 4 58.47 -14.51 -28.28
CA ASN A 4 57.76 -13.21 -28.19
C ASN A 4 56.75 -13.01 -29.33
N ILE A 5 57.03 -13.56 -30.51
CA ILE A 5 56.09 -13.51 -31.64
C ILE A 5 54.91 -14.44 -31.41
N LYS A 6 55.11 -15.62 -30.87
CA LYS A 6 54.02 -16.54 -30.46
C LYS A 6 53.11 -15.89 -29.37
N ARG A 7 53.68 -15.29 -28.34
CA ARG A 7 52.91 -14.58 -27.30
C ARG A 7 52.11 -13.39 -27.86
N LYS A 8 52.64 -12.60 -28.80
CA LYS A 8 51.90 -11.52 -29.48
C LYS A 8 50.73 -12.09 -30.30
N LYS A 9 50.94 -13.16 -31.07
CA LYS A 9 49.85 -13.79 -31.86
C LYS A 9 48.76 -14.35 -30.97
N THR A 10 49.09 -15.02 -29.85
CA THR A 10 48.11 -15.51 -28.89
C THR A 10 47.31 -14.41 -28.19
N ARG A 11 47.97 -13.30 -27.82
CA ARG A 11 47.29 -12.13 -27.26
C ARG A 11 46.36 -11.47 -28.27
N MET A 12 46.77 -11.39 -29.54
CA MET A 12 45.93 -10.81 -30.60
C MET A 12 44.73 -11.69 -30.92
N ALA A 13 44.92 -13.04 -30.95
CA ALA A 13 43.82 -13.98 -31.10
C ALA A 13 42.82 -13.89 -29.93
N LEU A 14 43.31 -13.80 -28.70
CA LEU A 14 42.48 -13.59 -27.51
C LEU A 14 41.69 -12.27 -27.57
N LEU A 15 42.31 -11.18 -28.03
CA LEU A 15 41.67 -9.88 -28.21
C LEU A 15 40.57 -9.94 -29.29
N VAL A 16 40.81 -10.63 -30.41
CA VAL A 16 39.80 -10.83 -31.46
C VAL A 16 38.63 -11.66 -30.97
N VAL A 17 38.89 -12.73 -30.23
CA VAL A 17 37.80 -13.54 -29.59
C VAL A 17 37.02 -12.73 -28.59
N LEU A 18 37.67 -11.94 -27.74
CA LEU A 18 37.01 -11.08 -26.78
C LEU A 18 36.15 -10.02 -27.49
N LEU A 19 36.69 -9.39 -28.56
CA LEU A 19 35.93 -8.42 -29.35
C LEU A 19 34.70 -9.06 -30.02
N ALA A 20 34.86 -10.26 -30.60
CA ALA A 20 33.74 -11.00 -31.18
C ALA A 20 32.67 -11.35 -30.16
N LEU A 21 33.05 -11.73 -28.94
CA LEU A 21 32.12 -11.97 -27.82
C LEU A 21 31.39 -10.69 -27.41
N ILE A 22 32.10 -9.56 -27.31
CA ILE A 22 31.50 -8.27 -26.99
C ILE A 22 30.47 -7.87 -28.07
N LEU A 23 30.83 -8.00 -29.35
CA LEU A 23 29.92 -7.69 -30.46
C LEU A 23 28.70 -8.63 -30.48
N ALA A 24 28.87 -9.91 -30.16
CA ALA A 24 27.74 -10.84 -30.04
C ALA A 24 26.80 -10.46 -28.88
N VAL A 25 27.36 -10.08 -27.72
CA VAL A 25 26.56 -9.61 -26.58
C VAL A 25 25.82 -8.31 -26.95
N LEU A 26 26.48 -7.36 -27.59
CA LEU A 26 25.85 -6.12 -28.03
C LEU A 26 24.71 -6.38 -29.03
N ALA A 27 24.89 -7.30 -29.97
CA ALA A 27 23.83 -7.67 -30.90
C ALA A 27 22.60 -8.28 -30.18
N VAL A 28 22.83 -9.17 -29.19
CA VAL A 28 21.76 -9.72 -28.37
C VAL A 28 21.04 -8.63 -27.58
N VAL A 29 21.78 -7.69 -26.98
CA VAL A 29 21.19 -6.57 -26.26
C VAL A 29 20.37 -5.69 -27.21
N CYS A 30 20.87 -5.38 -28.40
CA CYS A 30 20.09 -4.59 -29.38
C CYS A 30 18.80 -5.26 -29.80
N VAL A 31 18.82 -6.58 -30.03
CA VAL A 31 17.60 -7.35 -30.37
C VAL A 31 16.64 -7.34 -29.18
N TYR A 32 17.14 -7.59 -27.96
CA TYR A 32 16.36 -7.55 -26.74
C TYR A 32 15.68 -6.19 -26.54
N GLU A 33 16.42 -5.09 -26.64
CA GLU A 33 15.88 -3.75 -26.48
C GLU A 33 14.84 -3.40 -27.56
N THR A 34 15.06 -3.88 -28.80
CA THR A 34 14.11 -3.66 -29.89
C THR A 34 12.80 -4.37 -29.63
N GLU A 35 12.82 -5.64 -29.19
CA GLU A 35 11.60 -6.39 -28.87
C GLU A 35 10.92 -5.83 -27.62
N LEU A 36 11.67 -5.44 -26.60
CA LEU A 36 11.14 -4.79 -25.41
C LEU A 36 10.41 -3.48 -25.77
N ASN A 37 11.01 -2.66 -26.63
CA ASN A 37 10.37 -1.41 -27.06
C ASN A 37 9.05 -1.65 -27.79
N LYS A 38 8.93 -2.73 -28.57
CA LYS A 38 7.64 -3.10 -29.20
C LYS A 38 6.58 -3.50 -28.19
N LEU A 39 6.96 -4.28 -27.16
CA LEU A 39 6.04 -4.70 -26.09
C LEU A 39 5.62 -3.53 -25.20
N ASP A 40 6.56 -2.61 -24.92
CA ASP A 40 6.33 -1.43 -24.09
C ASP A 40 5.86 -0.22 -24.91
N SER A 41 5.68 -0.35 -26.24
CA SER A 41 5.13 0.73 -27.04
C SER A 41 3.74 1.09 -26.49
N ASN A 42 3.63 2.32 -26.02
CA ASN A 42 2.39 2.81 -25.43
C ASN A 42 1.50 3.51 -26.49
N ASP A 43 1.62 3.11 -27.76
CA ASP A 43 0.89 3.74 -28.86
C ASP A 43 -0.63 3.62 -28.74
N GLY A 44 -1.11 2.76 -27.85
CA GLY A 44 -2.52 2.59 -27.55
C GLY A 44 -2.98 3.07 -26.18
N VAL A 45 -2.02 3.43 -25.28
CA VAL A 45 -2.37 4.00 -23.98
C VAL A 45 -2.57 5.49 -24.13
N ASP A 46 -3.79 5.96 -23.87
CA ASP A 46 -4.09 7.38 -23.92
C ASP A 46 -3.32 8.14 -22.84
N ASN A 47 -2.47 9.06 -23.26
CA ASN A 47 -1.74 9.93 -22.36
C ASN A 47 -2.67 10.81 -21.54
N SER A 48 -3.90 11.09 -22.01
CA SER A 48 -4.88 11.87 -21.27
C SER A 48 -5.27 11.21 -19.95
N PHE A 49 -5.24 9.88 -19.86
CA PHE A 49 -5.44 9.21 -18.58
C PHE A 49 -4.43 9.68 -17.53
N TYR A 50 -3.13 9.67 -17.86
CA TYR A 50 -2.09 10.07 -16.91
C TYR A 50 -2.06 11.59 -16.69
N ASP A 51 -2.24 12.37 -17.75
CA ASP A 51 -2.11 13.82 -17.67
C ASP A 51 -3.38 14.49 -17.12
N SER A 52 -4.57 14.03 -17.50
CA SER A 52 -5.83 14.60 -17.01
C SER A 52 -6.28 14.02 -15.67
N GLN A 53 -6.25 12.70 -15.51
CA GLN A 53 -6.74 12.07 -14.29
C GLN A 53 -5.77 12.26 -13.11
N PHE A 54 -4.44 12.28 -13.33
CA PHE A 54 -3.48 12.61 -12.29
C PHE A 54 -3.34 14.12 -12.04
N SER A 55 -3.75 14.97 -12.97
CA SER A 55 -3.75 16.45 -12.77
C SER A 55 -4.65 16.90 -11.64
N GLN A 56 -5.65 16.10 -11.22
CA GLN A 56 -6.48 16.39 -10.06
C GLN A 56 -5.70 16.43 -8.74
N PHE A 57 -4.51 15.81 -8.69
CA PHE A 57 -3.59 15.87 -7.56
C PHE A 57 -2.61 17.05 -7.64
N LYS A 58 -2.63 17.83 -8.74
CA LYS A 58 -1.82 19.04 -8.86
C LYS A 58 -2.17 20.02 -7.73
N ASP A 59 -1.15 20.65 -7.16
CA ASP A 59 -1.26 21.59 -6.04
C ASP A 59 -1.86 20.96 -4.74
N LYS A 60 -2.10 19.64 -4.72
CA LYS A 60 -2.46 18.90 -3.51
C LYS A 60 -1.23 18.58 -2.69
N LYS A 61 -1.44 18.46 -1.39
CA LYS A 61 -0.44 18.00 -0.43
C LYS A 61 -0.70 16.54 -0.08
N ILE A 62 0.27 15.68 -0.33
CA ILE A 62 0.20 14.26 0.02
C ILE A 62 1.27 13.96 1.04
N MET A 63 0.90 13.31 2.15
CA MET A 63 1.83 12.81 3.16
C MET A 63 1.79 11.29 3.19
N VAL A 64 2.95 10.67 3.10
CA VAL A 64 3.13 9.21 3.26
C VAL A 64 3.76 8.96 4.61
N ILE A 65 3.10 8.21 5.49
CA ILE A 65 3.59 7.90 6.85
C ILE A 65 3.84 6.40 6.93
N VAL A 66 5.10 6.03 7.10
CA VAL A 66 5.55 4.63 7.10
C VAL A 66 6.53 4.36 8.24
N PRO A 67 6.61 3.09 8.71
CA PRO A 67 7.55 2.71 9.77
C PRO A 67 9.02 2.81 9.36
N HIS A 68 9.44 2.15 8.27
CA HIS A 68 10.84 1.99 7.90
C HIS A 68 11.17 2.61 6.55
N GLU A 69 12.45 2.77 6.30
CA GLU A 69 13.03 3.45 5.15
C GLU A 69 13.10 2.56 3.89
N ASP A 70 12.05 1.84 3.57
CA ASP A 70 11.77 1.09 2.33
C ASP A 70 10.26 0.86 2.16
N ASP A 71 9.48 1.08 3.21
CA ASP A 71 8.03 0.89 3.20
C ASP A 71 7.29 1.93 2.35
N ASP A 72 7.87 3.10 2.14
CA ASP A 72 7.34 4.16 1.27
C ASP A 72 7.21 3.70 -0.18
N LEU A 73 8.18 2.91 -0.65
CA LEU A 73 8.15 2.33 -1.99
C LEU A 73 7.03 1.30 -2.12
N MET A 74 6.78 0.52 -1.07
CA MET A 74 5.67 -0.44 -1.03
C MET A 74 4.32 0.26 -0.92
N ALA A 75 4.28 1.39 -0.20
CA ALA A 75 3.04 2.14 0.01
C ALA A 75 2.62 2.96 -1.21
N MET A 76 3.56 3.55 -1.95
CA MET A 76 3.25 4.50 -3.03
C MET A 76 4.31 4.59 -4.14
N GLY A 77 5.36 3.78 -4.12
CA GLY A 77 6.55 3.95 -4.97
C GLY A 77 6.26 4.06 -6.45
N GLN A 78 5.34 3.27 -6.98
CA GLN A 78 4.98 3.25 -8.40
C GLN A 78 4.23 4.51 -8.88
N MET A 79 3.71 5.33 -7.98
CA MET A 79 2.95 6.55 -8.32
C MET A 79 3.76 7.83 -8.08
N LEU A 80 4.74 7.81 -7.20
CA LEU A 80 5.50 8.98 -6.77
C LEU A 80 6.08 9.80 -7.95
N PRO A 81 6.67 9.18 -8.99
CA PRO A 81 7.22 9.95 -10.12
C PRO A 81 6.16 10.79 -10.84
N GLN A 82 4.98 10.24 -11.05
CA GLN A 82 3.91 10.95 -11.76
C GLN A 82 3.29 12.06 -10.91
N LEU A 83 3.05 11.80 -9.63
CA LEU A 83 2.52 12.80 -8.70
C LEU A 83 3.46 14.00 -8.59
N TYR A 84 4.74 13.75 -8.37
CA TYR A 84 5.73 14.83 -8.25
C TYR A 84 5.87 15.62 -9.55
N LYS A 85 5.95 14.93 -10.70
CA LYS A 85 5.99 15.56 -12.03
C LYS A 85 4.78 16.45 -12.29
N ASN A 86 3.61 16.08 -11.82
CA ASN A 86 2.37 16.86 -11.99
C ASN A 86 2.26 18.05 -11.03
N GLY A 87 3.23 18.27 -10.14
CA GLY A 87 3.23 19.39 -9.20
C GLY A 87 2.51 19.11 -7.88
N THR A 88 2.27 17.83 -7.54
CA THR A 88 1.81 17.45 -6.20
C THR A 88 2.92 17.69 -5.19
N ASP A 89 2.61 18.35 -4.07
CA ASP A 89 3.56 18.46 -2.95
C ASP A 89 3.51 17.18 -2.13
N VAL A 90 4.57 16.38 -2.20
CA VAL A 90 4.66 15.08 -1.51
C VAL A 90 5.65 15.19 -0.35
N ARG A 91 5.27 14.67 0.83
CA ARG A 91 6.14 14.49 2.00
C ARG A 91 6.17 13.03 2.40
N ILE A 92 7.36 12.51 2.66
CA ILE A 92 7.55 11.14 3.15
C ILE A 92 8.03 11.20 4.60
N VAL A 93 7.30 10.54 5.50
CA VAL A 93 7.59 10.51 6.94
C VAL A 93 7.96 9.09 7.34
N PHE A 94 9.18 8.90 7.79
CA PHE A 94 9.68 7.65 8.38
C PHE A 94 9.61 7.74 9.90
N ALA A 95 8.88 6.82 10.53
CA ALA A 95 8.68 6.85 11.97
C ALA A 95 9.89 6.34 12.74
N THR A 96 10.53 5.28 12.27
CA THR A 96 11.71 4.70 12.91
C THR A 96 13.00 5.05 12.16
N ASN A 97 14.13 4.74 12.79
CA ASN A 97 15.46 4.91 12.20
C ASN A 97 15.92 3.69 11.38
N GLY A 98 15.15 2.60 11.35
CA GLY A 98 15.55 1.35 10.74
C GLY A 98 16.85 0.75 11.30
N ASP A 99 17.23 1.11 12.53
CA ASP A 99 18.56 0.93 13.11
C ASP A 99 18.80 -0.44 13.78
N LYS A 100 17.89 -1.40 13.57
CA LYS A 100 17.98 -2.72 14.21
C LYS A 100 19.18 -3.56 13.76
N ARG A 101 19.58 -3.45 12.50
CA ARG A 101 20.66 -4.26 11.91
C ARG A 101 21.80 -3.45 11.31
N VAL A 102 21.52 -2.25 10.90
CA VAL A 102 22.47 -1.30 10.28
C VAL A 102 22.27 0.07 10.90
N SER A 103 23.20 1.00 10.66
CA SER A 103 23.10 2.33 11.25
C SER A 103 21.94 3.14 10.67
N ALA A 104 21.34 4.02 11.47
CA ALA A 104 20.36 5.00 10.99
C ALA A 104 20.90 5.82 9.80
N TYR A 105 22.18 6.18 9.82
CA TYR A 105 22.83 6.88 8.70
C TYR A 105 22.72 6.10 7.39
N THR A 106 22.97 4.79 7.41
CA THR A 106 22.86 3.93 6.22
C THR A 106 21.43 3.91 5.70
N ARG A 107 20.46 3.64 6.59
CA ARG A 107 19.04 3.55 6.21
C ARG A 107 18.52 4.87 5.64
N GLN A 108 18.74 5.97 6.34
CA GLN A 108 18.30 7.30 5.92
C GLN A 108 18.96 7.75 4.60
N THR A 109 20.23 7.36 4.38
CA THR A 109 20.92 7.62 3.11
C THR A 109 20.33 6.80 1.98
N GLU A 110 20.08 5.50 2.21
CA GLU A 110 19.47 4.61 1.22
C GLU A 110 18.07 5.10 0.83
N ALA A 111 17.24 5.53 1.81
CA ALA A 111 15.91 6.07 1.56
C ALA A 111 15.95 7.36 0.71
N CYS A 112 16.80 8.31 1.07
CA CYS A 112 16.94 9.54 0.27
C CYS A 112 17.41 9.24 -1.16
N ASN A 113 18.41 8.35 -1.33
CA ASN A 113 18.88 7.95 -2.65
C ASN A 113 17.78 7.26 -3.48
N ALA A 114 16.97 6.42 -2.85
CA ALA A 114 15.85 5.73 -3.48
C ALA A 114 14.78 6.73 -3.96
N LEU A 115 14.40 7.66 -3.11
CA LEU A 115 13.43 8.70 -3.42
C LEU A 115 13.93 9.66 -4.51
N GLU A 116 15.21 10.02 -4.51
CA GLU A 116 15.83 10.81 -5.58
C GLU A 116 15.76 10.10 -6.94
N LYS A 117 15.84 8.76 -7.00
CA LYS A 117 15.60 7.98 -8.24
C LYS A 117 14.19 8.15 -8.78
N LEU A 118 13.23 8.43 -7.89
CA LEU A 118 11.83 8.69 -8.24
C LEU A 118 11.55 10.19 -8.44
N GLY A 119 12.57 11.05 -8.33
CA GLY A 119 12.46 12.49 -8.48
C GLY A 119 12.08 13.25 -7.22
N ILE A 120 11.93 12.58 -6.08
CA ILE A 120 11.58 13.20 -4.80
C ILE A 120 12.86 13.69 -4.09
N PRO A 121 13.05 15.00 -3.91
CA PRO A 121 14.26 15.52 -3.31
C PRO A 121 14.27 15.33 -1.77
N ARG A 122 15.48 15.29 -1.21
CA ARG A 122 15.73 14.99 0.21
C ARG A 122 14.97 15.89 1.20
N GLU A 123 14.74 17.14 0.87
CA GLU A 123 13.99 18.09 1.72
C GLU A 123 12.50 17.75 1.87
N LYS A 124 12.00 16.80 1.07
CA LYS A 124 10.65 16.27 1.19
C LYS A 124 10.55 15.09 2.16
N VAL A 125 11.70 14.64 2.71
CA VAL A 125 11.79 13.49 3.60
C VAL A 125 11.92 13.94 5.05
N ILE A 126 11.10 13.37 5.92
CA ILE A 126 11.04 13.66 7.35
C ILE A 126 11.31 12.37 8.11
N PHE A 127 12.25 12.41 9.07
CA PHE A 127 12.55 11.30 9.97
C PHE A 127 12.08 11.67 11.38
N LEU A 128 11.24 10.83 12.01
CA LEU A 128 10.83 11.03 13.40
C LEU A 128 11.87 10.52 14.39
N GLY A 129 12.68 9.54 13.99
CA GLY A 129 13.86 9.13 14.77
C GLY A 129 13.59 8.13 15.89
N TYR A 130 12.44 7.43 15.89
CA TYR A 130 12.13 6.40 16.87
C TYR A 130 12.88 5.09 16.60
N PRO A 131 12.99 4.16 17.59
CA PRO A 131 13.83 2.96 17.45
C PRO A 131 13.10 1.88 16.63
N ASP A 132 13.85 1.15 15.81
CA ASP A 132 13.37 -0.05 15.10
C ASP A 132 13.35 -1.27 16.03
N GLY A 133 12.24 -2.04 15.97
CA GLY A 133 12.09 -3.31 16.69
C GLY A 133 12.01 -3.18 18.22
N THR A 134 11.40 -2.15 18.71
CA THR A 134 11.27 -1.81 20.14
C THR A 134 10.08 -2.52 20.80
N ASN A 135 10.09 -2.55 22.16
CA ASN A 135 8.92 -2.91 22.96
C ASN A 135 8.06 -1.70 23.38
N MET A 136 8.35 -0.53 22.84
CA MET A 136 7.68 0.74 23.19
C MET A 136 6.15 0.62 23.08
N TYR A 137 5.65 0.00 22.04
CA TYR A 137 4.21 -0.08 21.72
C TYR A 137 3.37 -0.91 22.71
N VAL A 138 3.99 -1.75 23.55
CA VAL A 138 3.28 -2.53 24.59
C VAL A 138 3.35 -1.93 25.97
N LYS A 139 4.07 -0.84 26.12
CA LYS A 139 4.19 -0.10 27.36
C LYS A 139 3.01 0.87 27.53
N LYS A 140 2.84 1.37 28.76
CA LYS A 140 1.91 2.48 29.03
C LYS A 140 2.39 3.72 28.25
N ALA A 141 1.47 4.59 27.86
CA ALA A 141 1.73 5.71 26.95
C ALA A 141 2.96 6.56 27.29
N GLY A 142 3.16 6.93 28.54
CA GLY A 142 4.32 7.71 29.02
C GLY A 142 5.49 6.86 29.52
N GLU A 143 5.43 5.54 29.44
CA GLU A 143 6.50 4.67 29.93
C GLU A 143 7.67 4.60 28.93
N LYS A 144 8.86 4.99 29.39
CA LYS A 144 10.07 5.07 28.59
C LYS A 144 10.58 3.71 28.13
N SER A 145 11.03 3.65 26.90
CA SER A 145 11.67 2.49 26.27
C SER A 145 13.11 2.81 25.88
N TYR A 146 13.79 1.80 25.32
CA TYR A 146 15.17 1.89 24.84
C TYR A 146 15.29 1.19 23.49
N SER A 147 16.19 1.69 22.64
CA SER A 147 16.60 0.99 21.43
C SER A 147 17.42 -0.25 21.81
N TYR A 148 17.08 -1.40 21.25
CA TYR A 148 17.85 -2.65 21.46
C TYR A 148 19.21 -2.64 20.76
N SER A 149 19.37 -1.83 19.71
CA SER A 149 20.59 -1.77 18.91
C SER A 149 21.58 -0.74 19.43
N THR A 150 21.10 0.43 19.88
CA THR A 150 21.96 1.55 20.30
C THR A 150 21.98 1.77 21.80
N GLY A 151 21.00 1.26 22.56
CA GLY A 151 20.80 1.55 23.97
C GLY A 151 20.29 2.96 24.27
N LEU A 152 20.03 3.78 23.25
CA LEU A 152 19.47 5.12 23.43
C LEU A 152 18.01 5.02 23.90
N ASP A 153 17.58 6.07 24.59
CA ASP A 153 16.24 6.22 25.18
C ASP A 153 15.47 7.41 24.59
N HIS A 154 16.02 8.02 23.55
CA HIS A 154 15.49 9.23 22.91
C HIS A 154 15.70 9.19 21.39
N THR A 155 14.93 10.00 20.66
CA THR A 155 15.02 10.14 19.22
C THR A 155 16.39 10.64 18.79
N TYR A 156 16.85 10.13 17.65
CA TYR A 156 18.10 10.57 17.04
C TYR A 156 18.06 10.36 15.52
N SER A 157 19.08 10.83 14.83
CA SER A 157 19.26 10.61 13.40
C SER A 157 20.73 10.33 13.05
N GLY A 158 20.96 9.76 11.88
CA GLY A 158 22.30 9.55 11.34
C GLY A 158 23.05 10.87 11.10
N LYS A 159 24.37 10.79 10.98
CA LYS A 159 25.21 11.96 10.72
C LYS A 159 24.77 12.72 9.47
N GLY A 160 24.51 14.01 9.60
CA GLY A 160 24.05 14.87 8.50
C GLY A 160 22.54 14.85 8.25
N PHE A 161 21.80 14.12 9.08
CA PHE A 161 20.35 14.18 9.16
C PHE A 161 19.93 14.85 10.48
N ARG A 162 18.68 15.24 10.54
CA ARG A 162 18.06 15.75 11.78
C ARG A 162 16.66 15.16 11.87
N GLU A 163 16.31 14.62 13.03
CA GLU A 163 14.96 14.14 13.26
C GLU A 163 14.01 15.30 13.60
N TYR A 164 12.72 15.06 13.36
CA TYR A 164 11.68 16.08 13.39
C TYR A 164 11.56 16.79 14.76
N HIS A 165 11.54 16.03 15.87
CA HIS A 165 11.34 16.60 17.20
C HIS A 165 12.45 17.60 17.55
N PHE A 166 13.70 17.23 17.28
CA PHE A 166 14.83 18.13 17.49
C PHE A 166 14.78 19.37 16.59
N GLN A 167 14.39 19.20 15.33
CA GLN A 167 14.25 20.33 14.40
C GLN A 167 13.19 21.34 14.89
N LYS A 168 12.09 20.85 15.44
CA LYS A 168 10.94 21.67 15.83
C LYS A 168 11.10 22.26 17.23
N PHE A 169 11.57 21.47 18.20
CA PHE A 169 11.55 21.83 19.62
C PHE A 169 12.95 22.07 20.22
N GLY A 170 14.03 21.75 19.51
CA GLY A 170 15.41 21.91 19.97
C GLY A 170 15.89 20.85 20.97
N THR A 171 15.06 19.83 21.26
CA THR A 171 15.35 18.70 22.14
C THR A 171 14.99 17.40 21.46
N HIS A 172 15.56 16.29 21.91
CA HIS A 172 15.16 14.96 21.47
C HIS A 172 13.97 14.45 22.28
N ALA A 173 13.04 13.75 21.63
CA ALA A 173 11.92 13.12 22.31
C ALA A 173 12.36 11.83 23.00
N GLU A 174 11.90 11.59 24.24
CA GLU A 174 12.06 10.28 24.86
C GLU A 174 11.27 9.20 24.10
N TYR A 175 11.80 7.98 24.06
CA TYR A 175 11.12 6.84 23.44
C TYR A 175 9.90 6.40 24.25
N THR A 176 8.81 7.10 24.05
CA THR A 176 7.48 6.75 24.56
C THR A 176 6.47 6.71 23.41
N VAL A 177 5.41 5.93 23.56
CA VAL A 177 4.31 5.92 22.58
C VAL A 177 3.65 7.30 22.50
N GLU A 178 3.54 7.99 23.64
CA GLU A 178 2.93 9.32 23.73
C GLU A 178 3.71 10.36 22.90
N ASN A 179 5.04 10.34 22.96
CA ASN A 179 5.87 11.25 22.17
C ASN A 179 5.77 10.92 20.67
N MET A 180 5.71 9.64 20.29
CA MET A 180 5.51 9.26 18.89
C MET A 180 4.14 9.75 18.38
N ILE A 181 3.08 9.60 19.16
CA ILE A 181 1.76 10.13 18.82
C ILE A 181 1.83 11.65 18.66
N TYR A 182 2.47 12.34 19.60
CA TYR A 182 2.65 13.80 19.59
C TYR A 182 3.42 14.28 18.35
N ASP A 183 4.49 13.59 17.95
CA ASP A 183 5.27 13.95 16.77
C ASP A 183 4.49 13.70 15.47
N ILE A 184 3.74 12.58 15.38
CA ILE A 184 2.86 12.30 14.24
C ILE A 184 1.76 13.37 14.16
N GLU A 185 1.13 13.72 15.27
CA GLU A 185 0.12 14.79 15.34
C GLU A 185 0.69 16.12 14.83
N ASN A 186 1.85 16.52 15.36
CA ASN A 186 2.49 17.77 14.99
C ASN A 186 2.94 17.82 13.53
N VAL A 187 3.52 16.75 12.99
CA VAL A 187 3.97 16.75 11.59
C VAL A 187 2.79 16.83 10.61
N ILE A 188 1.65 16.22 10.96
CA ILE A 188 0.41 16.34 10.18
C ILE A 188 -0.12 17.76 10.25
N LEU A 189 -0.21 18.36 11.44
CA LEU A 189 -0.74 19.72 11.62
C LEU A 189 0.17 20.79 10.99
N ASP A 190 1.49 20.62 11.05
CA ASP A 190 2.44 21.55 10.42
C ASP A 190 2.30 21.57 8.90
N TYR A 191 2.04 20.44 8.30
CA TYR A 191 1.96 20.33 6.85
C TYR A 191 0.52 20.45 6.33
N ARG A 192 -0.47 19.99 7.10
CA ARG A 192 -1.91 19.92 6.74
C ARG A 192 -2.10 19.28 5.35
N PRO A 193 -1.77 17.99 5.18
CA PRO A 193 -1.96 17.32 3.90
C PRO A 193 -3.44 17.20 3.51
N ASP A 194 -3.73 17.25 2.20
CA ASP A 194 -5.05 16.91 1.65
C ASP A 194 -5.28 15.40 1.70
N TYR A 195 -4.21 14.63 1.46
CA TYR A 195 -4.22 13.16 1.48
C TYR A 195 -3.13 12.61 2.39
N ILE A 196 -3.47 11.59 3.16
CA ILE A 196 -2.50 10.83 3.97
C ILE A 196 -2.54 9.37 3.52
N ILE A 197 -1.39 8.86 3.10
CA ILE A 197 -1.17 7.43 2.86
C ILE A 197 -0.46 6.87 4.08
N ALA A 198 -1.08 5.91 4.77
CA ALA A 198 -0.50 5.32 5.97
C ALA A 198 -0.47 3.79 5.89
N ILE A 199 0.58 3.21 6.48
CA ILE A 199 0.64 1.75 6.63
C ILE A 199 -0.38 1.33 7.66
N ASP A 200 -1.04 0.21 7.38
CA ASP A 200 -1.98 -0.38 8.29
C ASP A 200 -1.36 -1.54 9.08
N PHE A 201 -2.22 -2.16 9.86
CA PHE A 201 -1.93 -3.17 10.86
C PHE A 201 -1.54 -4.52 10.21
N ASP A 202 -0.34 -4.60 9.64
CA ASP A 202 0.21 -5.82 9.08
C ASP A 202 1.04 -6.65 10.10
N PRO A 203 1.61 -7.79 9.72
CA PRO A 203 2.33 -8.68 10.64
C PRO A 203 3.55 -8.09 11.34
N HIS A 204 4.12 -6.97 10.88
CA HIS A 204 5.31 -6.39 11.48
C HIS A 204 5.00 -5.59 12.74
N THR A 205 5.82 -5.72 13.80
CA THR A 205 5.59 -5.07 15.09
C THR A 205 5.54 -3.54 14.99
N ASP A 206 6.50 -2.96 14.26
CA ASP A 206 6.60 -1.51 14.14
C ASP A 206 5.47 -0.96 13.25
N HIS A 207 5.04 -1.69 12.21
CA HIS A 207 3.88 -1.31 11.39
C HIS A 207 2.60 -1.21 12.24
N ARG A 208 2.36 -2.20 13.09
CA ARG A 208 1.23 -2.18 14.05
C ARG A 208 1.33 -1.01 15.00
N GLY A 209 2.52 -0.78 15.56
CA GLY A 209 2.77 0.31 16.50
C GLY A 209 2.58 1.69 15.86
N VAL A 210 3.11 1.90 14.68
CA VAL A 210 2.95 3.15 13.93
C VAL A 210 1.51 3.35 13.48
N SER A 211 0.83 2.29 13.00
CA SER A 211 -0.60 2.36 12.64
C SER A 211 -1.46 2.79 13.82
N MET A 212 -1.30 2.18 15.00
CA MET A 212 -2.05 2.56 16.22
C MET A 212 -1.71 3.98 16.70
N SER A 213 -0.43 4.39 16.59
CA SER A 213 -0.01 5.74 16.96
C SER A 213 -0.60 6.78 16.00
N PHE A 214 -0.59 6.50 14.71
CA PHE A 214 -1.22 7.33 13.69
C PHE A 214 -2.73 7.49 13.92
N GLU A 215 -3.46 6.39 14.18
CA GLU A 215 -4.90 6.44 14.44
C GLU A 215 -5.21 7.24 15.70
N THR A 216 -4.40 7.11 16.76
CA THR A 216 -4.55 7.92 17.96
C THR A 216 -4.29 9.41 17.69
N ALA A 217 -3.25 9.74 16.92
CA ALA A 217 -2.96 11.12 16.51
C ALA A 217 -4.13 11.70 15.68
N MET A 218 -4.64 10.93 14.71
CA MET A 218 -5.79 11.36 13.91
C MET A 218 -7.05 11.56 14.76
N SER A 219 -7.33 10.68 15.72
CA SER A 219 -8.45 10.87 16.66
C SER A 219 -8.35 12.21 17.39
N ARG A 220 -7.14 12.60 17.85
CA ARG A 220 -6.90 13.89 18.52
C ARG A 220 -7.11 15.07 17.58
N ILE A 221 -6.52 14.99 16.38
CA ILE A 221 -6.63 16.03 15.34
C ILE A 221 -8.10 16.25 14.97
N LEU A 222 -8.83 15.19 14.64
CA LEU A 222 -10.22 15.28 14.19
C LEU A 222 -11.17 15.82 15.27
N LYS A 223 -10.84 15.65 16.56
CA LYS A 223 -11.60 16.21 17.68
C LYS A 223 -11.24 17.65 18.02
N SER A 224 -10.01 18.07 17.74
CA SER A 224 -9.53 19.43 18.03
C SER A 224 -9.66 20.38 16.83
N GLU A 225 -9.53 19.87 15.61
CA GLU A 225 -9.50 20.61 14.35
C GLU A 225 -10.70 20.20 13.47
N ASN A 226 -11.91 20.60 13.86
CA ASN A 226 -13.16 20.14 13.22
C ASN A 226 -13.29 20.48 11.72
N ASP A 227 -12.55 21.49 11.24
CA ASP A 227 -12.50 21.93 9.84
C ASP A 227 -11.45 21.19 8.99
N TYR A 228 -10.62 20.34 9.61
CA TYR A 228 -9.58 19.60 8.93
C TYR A 228 -9.94 18.12 8.80
N GLN A 229 -10.30 17.71 7.60
CA GLN A 229 -10.73 16.34 7.26
C GLN A 229 -9.92 15.81 6.07
N PRO A 230 -8.64 15.43 6.28
CA PRO A 230 -7.81 14.87 5.21
C PRO A 230 -8.40 13.56 4.70
N LYS A 231 -8.17 13.23 3.43
CA LYS A 231 -8.50 11.92 2.87
C LYS A 231 -7.42 10.93 3.29
N ILE A 232 -7.80 9.84 3.96
CA ILE A 232 -6.87 8.82 4.44
C ILE A 232 -7.01 7.55 3.61
N LEU A 233 -5.89 7.09 3.09
CA LEU A 233 -5.75 5.82 2.39
C LEU A 233 -4.80 4.92 3.18
N LYS A 234 -5.28 3.76 3.61
CA LYS A 234 -4.49 2.75 4.35
C LYS A 234 -4.05 1.65 3.41
N THR A 235 -2.83 1.16 3.58
CA THR A 235 -2.28 0.05 2.80
C THR A 235 -1.39 -0.85 3.65
N PHE A 236 -0.92 -1.98 3.09
CA PHE A 236 -0.10 -2.97 3.78
C PHE A 236 1.23 -3.16 3.05
N CYS A 237 2.33 -3.24 3.78
CA CYS A 237 3.65 -3.54 3.24
C CYS A 237 3.98 -5.04 3.28
N TYR A 238 3.73 -5.69 4.39
CA TYR A 238 4.08 -7.10 4.62
C TYR A 238 2.88 -8.03 4.65
N SER A 239 1.77 -7.63 4.09
CA SER A 239 0.65 -8.52 4.00
C SER A 239 0.98 -9.71 3.09
N SER A 240 1.00 -10.90 3.64
CA SER A 240 1.00 -12.14 2.84
C SER A 240 -0.28 -12.30 2.04
N GLU A 241 -1.28 -11.49 2.33
CA GLU A 241 -2.63 -11.59 1.81
C GLU A 241 -2.84 -10.76 0.56
N TRP A 242 -2.11 -9.63 0.44
CA TRP A 242 -2.23 -8.68 -0.68
C TRP A 242 -1.02 -8.70 -1.61
N LYS A 243 -0.26 -9.79 -1.62
CA LYS A 243 0.88 -9.93 -2.52
C LYS A 243 0.39 -9.90 -3.95
N ALA A 244 1.01 -9.03 -4.74
CA ALA A 244 1.05 -9.26 -6.16
C ALA A 244 1.53 -10.68 -6.41
N LYS A 245 0.87 -11.43 -7.29
CA LYS A 245 1.47 -12.68 -7.75
C LYS A 245 2.81 -12.34 -8.37
N PRO A 246 3.81 -13.23 -8.30
CA PRO A 246 5.11 -13.03 -8.95
C PRO A 246 4.96 -13.22 -10.48
N ASP A 247 4.15 -12.41 -11.11
CA ASP A 247 3.76 -12.47 -12.51
C ASP A 247 3.98 -11.14 -13.26
N PHE A 248 4.88 -10.29 -12.70
CA PHE A 248 5.36 -9.09 -13.39
C PHE A 248 5.83 -9.39 -14.83
N TYR A 249 6.31 -10.60 -15.07
CA TYR A 249 6.75 -11.07 -16.37
C TYR A 249 5.62 -11.66 -17.25
N SER A 250 4.37 -11.58 -16.84
CA SER A 250 3.23 -12.01 -17.65
C SER A 250 3.11 -11.16 -18.91
N LEU A 251 2.57 -11.73 -20.00
CA LEU A 251 2.33 -11.01 -21.26
C LEU A 251 1.55 -9.70 -21.03
N ASN A 252 0.56 -9.76 -20.16
CA ASN A 252 -0.16 -8.59 -19.69
C ASN A 252 0.13 -8.40 -18.21
N ILE A 253 0.56 -7.20 -17.81
CA ILE A 253 0.89 -6.90 -16.43
C ILE A 253 -0.34 -7.08 -15.55
N LYS A 254 -0.17 -7.80 -14.45
CA LYS A 254 -1.25 -8.16 -13.53
C LYS A 254 -1.48 -7.10 -12.47
N SER A 255 -2.71 -6.99 -12.02
CA SER A 255 -3.10 -6.22 -10.84
C SER A 255 -2.93 -7.02 -9.55
N VAL A 256 -3.08 -6.34 -8.42
CA VAL A 256 -3.12 -7.00 -7.11
C VAL A 256 -4.40 -7.83 -6.99
N HIS A 257 -4.27 -9.07 -6.55
CA HIS A 257 -5.37 -10.01 -6.42
C HIS A 257 -5.74 -10.28 -4.96
N LYS A 258 -7.02 -10.58 -4.75
CA LYS A 258 -7.51 -11.07 -3.47
C LYS A 258 -6.69 -12.29 -3.01
N PRO A 259 -6.30 -12.36 -1.74
CA PRO A 259 -5.53 -13.48 -1.21
C PRO A 259 -6.31 -14.79 -1.30
N ILE A 260 -5.57 -15.87 -1.54
CA ILE A 260 -6.12 -17.24 -1.49
C ILE A 260 -5.96 -17.71 -0.03
N LYS A 261 -7.05 -17.75 0.74
CA LYS A 261 -7.08 -18.16 2.16
C LYS A 261 -6.38 -19.50 2.45
N GLU A 262 -6.40 -20.43 1.51
CA GLU A 262 -5.84 -21.78 1.66
C GLU A 262 -4.32 -21.84 1.83
N LYS A 263 -3.61 -20.73 1.67
CA LYS A 263 -2.14 -20.65 1.76
C LYS A 263 -1.62 -19.87 2.97
N LEU A 264 -2.50 -19.42 3.85
CA LEU A 264 -2.08 -18.70 5.05
C LEU A 264 -1.53 -19.71 6.07
N SER A 265 -0.22 -19.61 6.32
CA SER A 265 0.46 -20.48 7.29
C SER A 265 0.26 -20.04 8.74
N ASP A 266 -0.34 -18.87 8.96
CA ASP A 266 -0.55 -18.30 10.28
C ASP A 266 -1.91 -17.59 10.37
N PRO A 267 -2.89 -18.18 11.09
CA PRO A 267 -4.24 -17.61 11.24
C PRO A 267 -4.25 -16.27 11.99
N THR A 268 -3.17 -15.88 12.67
CA THR A 268 -3.10 -14.55 13.31
C THR A 268 -2.98 -13.41 12.30
N TYR A 269 -2.62 -13.70 11.06
CA TYR A 269 -2.56 -12.72 9.98
C TYR A 269 -3.91 -12.52 9.28
N GLU A 270 -4.83 -13.47 9.40
CA GLU A 270 -6.19 -13.34 8.86
C GLU A 270 -6.97 -12.20 9.50
N THR A 271 -6.65 -11.86 10.74
CA THR A 271 -7.36 -10.86 11.52
C THR A 271 -6.99 -9.41 11.21
N ASN A 272 -6.02 -9.17 10.31
CA ASN A 272 -5.71 -7.83 9.85
C ASN A 272 -6.69 -7.32 8.78
N VAL A 273 -7.48 -8.22 8.22
CA VAL A 273 -8.28 -7.99 7.02
C VAL A 273 -9.78 -7.87 7.28
N PRO A 274 -10.35 -8.36 8.41
CA PRO A 274 -11.81 -8.31 8.60
C PRO A 274 -12.41 -6.91 8.52
N GLN A 275 -11.66 -5.90 8.94
CA GLN A 275 -12.10 -4.50 8.88
C GLN A 275 -12.13 -3.91 7.47
N TYR A 276 -11.51 -4.60 6.49
CA TYR A 276 -11.47 -4.15 5.10
C TYR A 276 -12.05 -5.21 4.17
N ASN A 277 -13.16 -4.88 3.54
CA ASN A 277 -13.72 -5.70 2.48
C ASN A 277 -12.91 -5.51 1.20
N TRP A 278 -12.57 -6.61 0.52
CA TRP A 278 -11.85 -6.53 -0.76
C TRP A 278 -12.61 -5.73 -1.81
N ASP A 279 -13.93 -5.78 -1.80
CA ASP A 279 -14.77 -5.11 -2.78
C ASP A 279 -14.82 -3.59 -2.57
N ASP A 280 -14.52 -3.10 -1.36
CA ASP A 280 -14.47 -1.68 -1.01
C ASP A 280 -13.08 -1.04 -1.23
N ARG A 281 -12.14 -1.79 -1.80
CA ARG A 281 -10.79 -1.27 -2.05
C ARG A 281 -10.78 -0.13 -3.05
N VAL A 282 -9.92 0.82 -2.80
CA VAL A 282 -9.57 1.89 -3.74
C VAL A 282 -8.35 1.45 -4.53
N ARG A 283 -8.46 1.47 -5.86
CA ARG A 283 -7.39 1.09 -6.78
C ARG A 283 -6.89 2.32 -7.51
N ILE A 284 -5.59 2.54 -7.48
CA ILE A 284 -4.97 3.62 -8.23
C ILE A 284 -4.02 3.00 -9.27
N PRO A 285 -4.21 3.30 -10.56
CA PRO A 285 -3.33 2.77 -11.60
C PRO A 285 -1.92 3.30 -11.41
N VAL A 286 -0.95 2.47 -11.75
CA VAL A 286 0.46 2.85 -11.59
C VAL A 286 0.89 3.85 -12.65
N TYR A 287 1.98 4.55 -12.36
CA TYR A 287 2.62 5.46 -13.31
C TYR A 287 3.00 4.72 -14.61
N LYS A 288 2.69 5.34 -15.76
CA LYS A 288 2.96 4.78 -17.08
C LYS A 288 4.39 4.28 -17.26
N GLY A 289 5.38 5.01 -16.76
CA GLY A 289 6.78 4.63 -16.80
C GLY A 289 7.15 3.41 -15.94
N SER A 290 6.27 3.00 -15.01
CA SER A 290 6.43 1.77 -14.23
C SER A 290 5.83 0.55 -14.92
N VAL A 291 5.03 0.73 -15.96
CA VAL A 291 4.43 -0.34 -16.76
C VAL A 291 5.41 -0.77 -17.84
N SER A 292 6.26 -1.74 -17.55
CA SER A 292 7.26 -2.29 -18.49
C SER A 292 7.35 -3.79 -18.36
N HIS A 293 7.58 -4.48 -19.49
CA HIS A 293 7.87 -5.91 -19.52
C HIS A 293 9.29 -6.26 -19.05
N SER A 294 10.07 -5.27 -18.62
CA SER A 294 11.37 -5.48 -17.98
C SER A 294 11.46 -4.76 -16.65
N ILE A 295 11.56 -5.53 -15.56
CA ILE A 295 11.72 -4.97 -14.22
C ILE A 295 12.92 -4.02 -14.11
N LEU A 296 13.98 -4.24 -14.90
CA LEU A 296 15.17 -3.39 -14.90
C LEU A 296 14.91 -1.97 -15.42
N ARG A 297 13.81 -1.77 -16.17
CA ARG A 297 13.37 -0.45 -16.63
C ARG A 297 12.50 0.27 -15.61
N CYS A 298 11.85 -0.46 -14.72
CA CYS A 298 10.95 0.09 -13.73
C CYS A 298 11.68 1.08 -12.80
N PRO A 299 11.20 2.32 -12.64
CA PRO A 299 11.79 3.28 -11.72
C PRO A 299 11.79 2.80 -10.28
N GLU A 300 10.73 2.13 -9.84
CA GLU A 300 10.61 1.59 -8.49
C GLU A 300 11.64 0.48 -8.22
N TYR A 301 11.90 -0.42 -9.18
CA TYR A 301 12.99 -1.39 -9.05
C TYR A 301 14.35 -0.74 -8.83
N LYS A 302 14.62 0.35 -9.58
CA LYS A 302 15.87 1.11 -9.42
C LYS A 302 15.96 1.77 -8.05
N ALA A 303 14.83 2.27 -7.54
CA ALA A 303 14.75 2.84 -6.19
C ALA A 303 14.96 1.76 -5.12
N LEU A 304 14.27 0.62 -5.23
CA LEU A 304 14.48 -0.54 -4.35
C LEU A 304 15.93 -1.04 -4.34
N GLY A 305 16.63 -0.87 -5.46
CA GLY A 305 18.06 -1.18 -5.60
C GLY A 305 19.00 -0.30 -4.79
N GLU A 306 18.54 0.87 -4.29
CA GLU A 306 19.33 1.71 -3.37
C GLU A 306 19.22 1.21 -1.92
N HIS A 307 18.18 0.49 -1.53
CA HIS A 307 18.03 -0.16 -0.22
C HIS A 307 18.86 -1.45 -0.12
N LEU A 308 20.17 -1.31 -0.31
CA LEU A 308 21.11 -2.44 -0.36
C LEU A 308 21.13 -3.20 0.97
N SER A 309 21.12 -2.49 2.09
CA SER A 309 21.21 -3.07 3.42
C SER A 309 20.00 -3.95 3.78
N GLN A 310 18.85 -3.69 3.14
CA GLN A 310 17.59 -4.40 3.36
C GLN A 310 17.32 -5.48 2.30
N PHE A 311 18.08 -5.50 1.20
CA PHE A 311 17.82 -6.38 0.06
C PHE A 311 16.42 -6.20 -0.53
N ALA A 312 15.84 -5.00 -0.45
CA ALA A 312 14.46 -4.73 -0.87
C ALA A 312 14.22 -5.09 -2.35
N PHE A 313 15.22 -4.93 -3.21
CA PHE A 313 15.17 -5.32 -4.63
C PHE A 313 14.87 -6.81 -4.88
N VAL A 314 15.08 -7.69 -3.89
CA VAL A 314 14.83 -9.14 -4.05
C VAL A 314 13.33 -9.44 -4.12
N TYR A 315 12.50 -8.58 -3.57
CA TYR A 315 11.05 -8.76 -3.50
C TYR A 315 10.29 -7.93 -4.55
N SER A 316 11.00 -7.16 -5.39
CA SER A 316 10.39 -6.22 -6.34
C SER A 316 9.45 -6.88 -7.34
N ASP A 317 9.71 -8.11 -7.78
CA ASP A 317 8.83 -8.88 -8.65
C ASP A 317 7.50 -9.29 -8.01
N ARG A 318 7.32 -9.05 -6.71
CA ARG A 318 6.09 -9.36 -5.97
C ARG A 318 5.26 -8.14 -5.62
N ILE A 319 5.88 -6.95 -5.63
CA ILE A 319 5.24 -5.68 -5.25
C ILE A 319 4.98 -4.77 -6.44
N ILE A 320 5.73 -4.92 -7.53
CA ILE A 320 5.54 -4.16 -8.76
C ILE A 320 4.45 -4.85 -9.60
N ASN A 321 3.35 -4.14 -9.80
CA ASN A 321 2.18 -4.64 -10.54
C ASN A 321 1.39 -3.47 -11.16
N GLY A 322 0.22 -3.75 -11.74
CA GLY A 322 -0.55 -2.78 -12.52
C GLY A 322 -1.35 -1.77 -11.72
N ASP A 323 -1.47 -1.93 -10.41
CA ASP A 323 -2.19 -1.00 -9.53
C ASP A 323 -1.63 -0.97 -8.11
N MET A 324 -1.91 0.12 -7.40
CA MET A 324 -1.74 0.26 -5.97
C MET A 324 -3.11 0.14 -5.30
N VAL A 325 -3.19 -0.62 -4.21
CA VAL A 325 -4.45 -0.94 -3.53
C VAL A 325 -4.48 -0.33 -2.13
N TYR A 326 -5.57 0.36 -1.84
CA TYR A 326 -5.80 1.06 -0.59
C TYR A 326 -7.21 0.80 -0.07
N TRP A 327 -7.46 1.16 1.19
CA TRP A 327 -8.77 1.32 1.79
C TRP A 327 -8.88 2.71 2.39
N THR A 328 -10.04 3.32 2.22
CA THR A 328 -10.31 4.63 2.83
C THR A 328 -10.57 4.47 4.32
N ARG A 329 -10.03 5.40 5.12
CA ARG A 329 -10.42 5.61 6.50
C ARG A 329 -11.12 6.97 6.59
N ARG A 330 -12.42 6.95 6.85
CA ARG A 330 -13.26 8.16 6.83
C ARG A 330 -12.89 9.11 7.96
N THR A 331 -12.81 10.40 7.66
CA THR A 331 -12.51 11.46 8.63
C THR A 331 -13.72 12.37 8.89
N ASP A 332 -14.79 12.18 8.14
CA ASP A 332 -16.05 12.95 8.21
C ASP A 332 -17.04 12.39 9.25
N ASN A 333 -16.54 11.64 10.25
CA ASN A 333 -17.37 11.12 11.34
C ASN A 333 -17.95 12.27 12.19
N LEU A 334 -19.27 12.37 12.24
CA LEU A 334 -20.00 13.39 12.99
C LEU A 334 -19.78 13.29 14.52
N LEU A 335 -19.30 12.12 15.01
CA LEU A 335 -19.00 11.92 16.42
C LEU A 335 -17.73 12.68 16.86
N ASN A 336 -16.91 13.16 15.95
CA ASN A 336 -15.72 13.97 16.29
C ASN A 336 -16.10 15.24 17.07
N ASP A 337 -17.33 15.76 16.86
CA ASP A 337 -17.91 16.92 17.55
C ASP A 337 -19.06 16.50 18.49
N ALA A 338 -18.96 15.36 19.14
CA ALA A 338 -20.02 14.84 20.03
C ALA A 338 -19.44 14.39 21.37
N SER A 339 -20.31 14.30 22.38
CA SER A 339 -20.02 13.60 23.63
C SER A 339 -20.60 12.19 23.56
N VAL A 340 -19.78 11.21 23.95
CA VAL A 340 -20.16 9.79 23.99
C VAL A 340 -20.16 9.32 25.44
N SER A 341 -21.19 8.60 25.82
CA SER A 341 -21.30 7.95 27.12
C SER A 341 -21.82 6.52 26.97
N VAL A 342 -21.45 5.66 27.90
CA VAL A 342 -21.84 4.25 27.95
C VAL A 342 -22.50 3.95 29.30
N SER A 343 -23.46 3.03 29.35
CA SER A 343 -24.06 2.56 30.62
C SER A 343 -23.04 1.82 31.50
N SER A 344 -22.10 1.15 30.88
CA SER A 344 -20.92 0.53 31.51
C SER A 344 -19.82 0.34 30.47
N GLY A 345 -18.57 0.12 30.91
CA GLY A 345 -17.44 -0.01 30.03
C GLY A 345 -16.65 1.30 29.91
N ARG A 346 -16.01 1.53 28.76
CA ARG A 346 -15.05 2.61 28.51
C ARG A 346 -15.49 3.46 27.32
N ALA A 347 -16.14 4.60 27.60
CA ALA A 347 -16.70 5.47 26.57
C ALA A 347 -15.62 6.02 25.60
N GLU A 348 -14.39 6.22 26.08
CA GLU A 348 -13.27 6.72 25.30
C GLU A 348 -12.83 5.77 24.17
N LEU A 349 -13.23 4.49 24.21
CA LEU A 349 -12.92 3.50 23.17
C LEU A 349 -14.00 3.41 22.09
N ILE A 350 -15.12 4.11 22.24
CA ILE A 350 -16.25 4.05 21.31
C ILE A 350 -16.07 4.99 20.11
N ASN A 351 -15.23 5.99 20.26
CA ASN A 351 -14.94 6.98 19.23
C ASN A 351 -13.48 7.39 19.35
N ASP A 352 -12.55 6.45 19.19
CA ASP A 352 -11.11 6.72 19.29
C ASP A 352 -10.36 6.50 17.96
N PHE A 353 -11.12 6.34 16.88
CA PHE A 353 -10.60 6.15 15.52
C PHE A 353 -9.81 4.84 15.35
N LYS A 354 -9.93 3.89 16.28
CA LYS A 354 -9.20 2.62 16.27
C LYS A 354 -10.14 1.43 16.22
N PHE A 355 -9.93 0.56 15.24
CA PHE A 355 -10.65 -0.72 15.18
C PHE A 355 -9.86 -1.84 15.85
N VAL A 356 -8.54 -1.73 15.92
CA VAL A 356 -7.65 -2.80 16.36
C VAL A 356 -6.68 -2.32 17.43
N GLY A 357 -6.49 -3.15 18.45
CA GLY A 357 -5.44 -2.97 19.44
C GLY A 357 -4.67 -4.28 19.67
N VAL A 358 -3.58 -4.26 20.40
CA VAL A 358 -2.76 -5.45 20.68
C VAL A 358 -2.48 -5.62 22.15
N LYS A 359 -2.77 -6.80 22.69
CA LYS A 359 -2.31 -7.17 24.05
C LYS A 359 -0.82 -7.54 24.07
N LYS A 360 -0.29 -8.14 22.98
CA LYS A 360 1.12 -8.53 22.84
C LYS A 360 1.54 -8.32 21.39
N ILE A 361 2.46 -7.41 21.15
CA ILE A 361 2.94 -7.06 19.80
C ILE A 361 3.93 -8.08 19.22
N LYS A 362 4.50 -8.99 20.02
CA LYS A 362 5.53 -9.92 19.52
C LYS A 362 4.97 -10.85 18.45
N SER A 363 5.42 -10.69 17.21
CA SER A 363 5.25 -11.62 16.12
C SER A 363 5.89 -12.99 16.51
N PRO A 364 5.33 -14.13 16.08
CA PRO A 364 4.16 -14.35 15.23
C PRO A 364 2.84 -14.52 16.00
N HIS A 365 2.82 -14.39 17.32
CA HIS A 365 1.71 -14.77 18.20
C HIS A 365 1.00 -13.58 18.83
N ALA A 366 1.00 -12.42 18.18
CA ALA A 366 0.21 -11.29 18.63
C ALA A 366 -1.28 -11.64 18.54
N LYS A 367 -1.92 -11.88 19.67
CA LYS A 367 -3.39 -11.89 19.69
C LYS A 367 -3.87 -10.48 19.39
N LEU A 368 -4.51 -10.30 18.26
CA LEU A 368 -5.30 -9.11 18.01
C LEU A 368 -6.38 -9.08 19.09
N SER A 369 -6.46 -7.99 19.81
CA SER A 369 -7.60 -7.68 20.64
C SER A 369 -8.11 -6.34 20.14
N GLY A 370 -9.38 -6.26 19.81
CA GLY A 370 -10.02 -4.98 19.53
C GLY A 370 -9.79 -4.00 20.67
N CYS A 371 -9.78 -2.72 20.38
CA CYS A 371 -9.92 -1.65 21.35
C CYS A 371 -11.39 -1.61 21.78
N VAL A 372 -11.84 -2.59 22.55
CA VAL A 372 -13.25 -2.84 22.82
C VAL A 372 -13.70 -2.20 24.12
N SER A 373 -14.76 -1.42 24.07
CA SER A 373 -15.56 -1.06 25.23
C SER A 373 -16.52 -2.19 25.55
N LYS A 374 -16.18 -3.02 26.54
CA LYS A 374 -17.04 -4.15 26.96
C LYS A 374 -18.04 -3.68 28.01
N PHE A 375 -19.30 -4.01 27.80
CA PHE A 375 -20.33 -3.78 28.80
C PHE A 375 -20.18 -4.76 29.97
N ASP A 376 -20.50 -4.30 31.18
CA ASP A 376 -20.54 -5.16 32.35
C ASP A 376 -21.61 -6.23 32.16
N LYS A 377 -21.31 -7.45 32.63
CA LYS A 377 -22.25 -8.58 32.55
C LYS A 377 -23.60 -8.29 33.21
N ASN A 378 -23.60 -7.54 34.31
CA ASN A 378 -24.79 -7.19 35.08
C ASN A 378 -25.47 -5.89 34.63
N ASP A 379 -24.94 -5.21 33.61
CA ASP A 379 -25.56 -4.03 33.04
C ASP A 379 -26.83 -4.45 32.28
N ALA A 380 -27.99 -4.03 32.76
CA ALA A 380 -29.27 -4.32 32.14
C ALA A 380 -29.53 -3.42 30.90
N GLU A 381 -28.89 -2.27 30.83
CA GLU A 381 -29.15 -1.29 29.77
C GLU A 381 -28.29 -1.51 28.53
N LYS A 382 -26.98 -1.78 28.69
CA LYS A 382 -26.01 -1.97 27.61
C LYS A 382 -26.18 -0.96 26.49
N THR A 383 -26.02 0.33 26.84
CA THR A 383 -26.29 1.44 25.92
C THR A 383 -25.06 2.29 25.66
N VAL A 384 -24.97 2.78 24.44
CA VAL A 384 -24.09 3.90 24.05
C VAL A 384 -24.97 5.08 23.68
N THR A 385 -24.74 6.22 24.29
CA THR A 385 -25.46 7.46 24.00
C THR A 385 -24.51 8.50 23.45
N VAL A 386 -24.87 9.02 22.27
CA VAL A 386 -24.16 10.11 21.57
C VAL A 386 -24.98 11.38 21.65
N LYS A 387 -24.37 12.50 22.06
CA LYS A 387 -24.98 13.84 22.06
C LYS A 387 -24.13 14.79 21.26
N PHE A 388 -24.71 15.37 20.22
CA PHE A 388 -24.02 16.35 19.36
C PHE A 388 -24.05 17.75 19.98
N LYS A 389 -23.01 18.54 19.78
CA LYS A 389 -22.97 19.96 20.18
C LYS A 389 -23.99 20.79 19.41
N HIS A 390 -24.19 20.46 18.14
CA HIS A 390 -25.15 21.10 17.25
C HIS A 390 -25.98 20.03 16.53
N PRO A 391 -27.25 20.32 16.18
CA PRO A 391 -28.08 19.40 15.43
C PRO A 391 -27.38 18.96 14.12
N LYS A 392 -27.44 17.69 13.81
CA LYS A 392 -26.84 17.06 12.61
C LYS A 392 -27.89 16.48 11.69
N THR A 393 -27.54 16.31 10.43
CA THR A 393 -28.24 15.42 9.50
C THR A 393 -27.45 14.13 9.43
N ILE A 394 -28.12 12.99 9.61
CA ILE A 394 -27.49 11.66 9.62
C ILE A 394 -28.25 10.74 8.67
N SER A 395 -27.55 9.99 7.84
CA SER A 395 -28.14 8.95 6.98
C SER A 395 -27.46 7.59 7.12
N CYS A 396 -26.35 7.51 7.88
CA CYS A 396 -25.60 6.26 8.07
C CYS A 396 -24.98 6.22 9.47
N ILE A 397 -25.08 5.07 10.12
CA ILE A 397 -24.33 4.72 11.34
C ILE A 397 -23.57 3.43 11.07
N SER A 398 -22.26 3.44 11.33
CA SER A 398 -21.38 2.29 11.27
C SER A 398 -21.07 1.81 12.67
N LEU A 399 -21.25 0.50 12.89
CA LEU A 399 -21.03 -0.19 14.15
C LEU A 399 -19.96 -1.26 13.95
N TYR A 400 -19.00 -1.33 14.87
CA TYR A 400 -17.91 -2.29 14.84
C TYR A 400 -17.93 -3.15 16.10
N ASP A 401 -18.16 -4.43 15.93
CA ASP A 401 -18.27 -5.41 17.03
C ASP A 401 -16.89 -5.77 17.60
N ASP A 402 -16.87 -6.55 18.67
CA ASP A 402 -15.66 -7.20 19.19
C ASP A 402 -15.14 -8.24 18.18
N PHE A 403 -13.81 -8.33 18.02
CA PHE A 403 -13.16 -9.40 17.23
C PHE A 403 -13.23 -10.80 17.86
N ASP A 404 -13.76 -10.90 19.06
CA ASP A 404 -13.93 -12.19 19.72
C ASP A 404 -15.19 -12.86 19.17
N LEU A 405 -15.01 -13.78 18.22
CA LEU A 405 -16.08 -14.51 17.53
C LEU A 405 -17.13 -15.16 18.48
N ASP A 406 -16.80 -15.28 19.75
CA ASP A 406 -17.69 -15.78 20.80
C ASP A 406 -18.44 -14.66 21.54
N SER A 407 -18.29 -13.41 21.18
CA SER A 407 -18.77 -12.22 21.90
C SER A 407 -19.60 -11.28 21.04
N ASN A 408 -20.36 -11.83 20.10
CA ASN A 408 -21.04 -11.03 19.08
C ASN A 408 -22.34 -10.39 19.61
N ILE A 409 -22.60 -9.15 19.15
CA ILE A 409 -23.91 -8.50 19.30
C ILE A 409 -24.83 -9.04 18.20
N THR A 410 -25.92 -9.68 18.60
CA THR A 410 -26.87 -10.34 17.69
C THR A 410 -28.07 -9.46 17.33
N SER A 411 -28.32 -8.41 18.11
CA SER A 411 -29.36 -7.42 17.82
C SER A 411 -29.20 -6.14 18.64
N GLY A 412 -29.73 -5.04 18.14
CA GLY A 412 -29.75 -3.76 18.83
C GLY A 412 -30.84 -2.83 18.32
N ILE A 413 -31.00 -1.68 18.95
CA ILE A 413 -31.94 -0.63 18.56
C ILE A 413 -31.20 0.70 18.58
N LEU A 414 -31.25 1.42 17.46
CA LEU A 414 -30.88 2.83 17.37
C LEU A 414 -32.13 3.68 17.64
N SER A 415 -32.08 4.57 18.62
CA SER A 415 -33.15 5.51 18.96
C SER A 415 -32.65 6.93 18.81
N PHE A 416 -33.37 7.76 18.08
CA PHE A 416 -32.97 9.13 17.74
C PHE A 416 -33.79 10.18 18.52
N SER A 417 -33.23 11.39 18.67
CA SER A 417 -33.87 12.51 19.35
C SER A 417 -35.18 13.02 18.70
N ASP A 418 -35.45 12.63 17.45
CA ASP A 418 -36.72 12.90 16.76
C ASP A 418 -37.85 11.91 17.14
N GLY A 419 -37.57 10.99 18.07
CA GLY A 419 -38.49 9.93 18.52
C GLY A 419 -38.54 8.68 17.63
N SER A 420 -37.82 8.69 16.53
CA SER A 420 -37.74 7.52 15.63
C SER A 420 -36.75 6.48 16.13
N SER A 421 -36.92 5.23 15.68
CA SER A 421 -35.99 4.14 15.97
C SER A 421 -35.76 3.24 14.78
N ILE A 422 -34.63 2.52 14.78
CA ILE A 422 -34.23 1.55 13.76
C ILE A 422 -33.74 0.28 14.47
N ASN A 423 -34.30 -0.86 14.10
CA ASN A 423 -33.79 -2.14 14.56
C ASN A 423 -32.49 -2.47 13.80
N VAL A 424 -31.48 -2.90 14.56
CA VAL A 424 -30.19 -3.33 14.04
C VAL A 424 -30.12 -4.85 14.20
N ASN A 425 -29.84 -5.53 13.11
CA ASN A 425 -29.60 -6.99 13.11
C ASN A 425 -28.24 -7.31 13.74
N ALA A 426 -27.86 -8.60 13.69
CA ALA A 426 -26.54 -9.02 14.15
C ALA A 426 -25.43 -8.18 13.48
N LEU A 427 -24.48 -7.74 14.30
CA LEU A 427 -23.27 -7.09 13.80
C LEU A 427 -22.35 -8.15 13.16
N ASN A 428 -21.43 -7.68 12.31
CA ASN A 428 -20.42 -8.55 11.74
C ASN A 428 -19.44 -8.98 12.84
N GLY A 429 -19.54 -10.24 13.26
CA GLY A 429 -18.78 -10.79 14.38
C GLY A 429 -17.28 -10.94 14.13
N ASP A 430 -16.81 -10.66 12.92
CA ASP A 430 -15.40 -10.59 12.57
C ASP A 430 -14.79 -9.19 12.81
N GLY A 431 -15.57 -8.23 13.33
CA GLY A 431 -15.17 -6.86 13.58
C GLY A 431 -15.15 -5.95 12.34
N SER A 432 -15.63 -6.45 11.19
CA SER A 432 -15.84 -5.60 10.02
C SER A 432 -17.03 -4.65 10.21
N GLU A 433 -17.08 -3.60 9.38
CA GLU A 433 -18.14 -2.59 9.43
C GLU A 433 -19.53 -3.20 9.27
N THR A 434 -20.41 -2.94 10.22
CA THR A 434 -21.85 -3.14 10.07
C THR A 434 -22.51 -1.81 9.80
N LYS A 435 -22.81 -1.55 8.52
CA LYS A 435 -23.36 -0.28 8.04
C LYS A 435 -24.89 -0.27 8.12
N VAL A 436 -25.45 0.66 8.88
CA VAL A 436 -26.90 0.90 8.99
C VAL A 436 -27.25 2.15 8.21
N VAL A 437 -27.81 1.98 7.01
CA VAL A 437 -28.19 3.07 6.10
C VAL A 437 -29.70 3.34 6.18
N PHE A 438 -30.08 4.60 6.21
CA PHE A 438 -31.48 5.02 6.28
C PHE A 438 -31.69 6.36 5.59
N ALA A 439 -32.97 6.72 5.36
CA ALA A 439 -33.32 8.02 4.81
C ALA A 439 -32.76 9.16 5.71
N PRO A 440 -32.20 10.24 5.16
CA PRO A 440 -31.60 11.31 5.93
C PRO A 440 -32.52 11.85 7.01
N LYS A 441 -32.06 11.88 8.27
CA LYS A 441 -32.73 12.44 9.43
C LYS A 441 -32.07 13.75 9.81
N SER A 442 -32.77 14.85 9.64
CA SER A 442 -32.26 16.20 9.95
C SER A 442 -32.64 16.64 11.36
N GLY A 443 -31.82 17.54 11.94
CA GLY A 443 -32.08 18.10 13.26
C GLY A 443 -31.82 17.16 14.42
N ILE A 444 -31.09 16.08 14.21
CA ILE A 444 -30.76 15.11 15.25
C ILE A 444 -29.75 15.72 16.23
N THR A 445 -30.13 15.77 17.51
CA THR A 445 -29.27 16.27 18.61
C THR A 445 -28.62 15.15 19.39
N SER A 446 -29.20 13.94 19.33
CA SER A 446 -28.64 12.75 19.98
C SER A 446 -29.20 11.46 19.37
N PHE A 447 -28.47 10.37 19.58
CA PHE A 447 -28.98 9.01 19.39
C PHE A 447 -28.43 8.08 20.46
N THR A 448 -29.10 6.96 20.67
CA THR A 448 -28.67 5.89 21.57
C THR A 448 -28.70 4.58 20.81
N PHE A 449 -27.61 3.80 20.91
CA PHE A 449 -27.60 2.41 20.51
C PHE A 449 -27.75 1.54 21.76
N LYS A 450 -28.82 0.74 21.81
CA LYS A 450 -29.09 -0.24 22.88
C LYS A 450 -28.90 -1.65 22.35
N VAL A 451 -28.03 -2.42 22.98
CA VAL A 451 -27.87 -3.86 22.69
C VAL A 451 -29.08 -4.61 23.26
N THR A 452 -29.76 -5.36 22.40
CA THR A 452 -30.94 -6.17 22.79
C THR A 452 -30.69 -7.67 22.77
N GLY A 453 -29.65 -8.10 22.02
CA GLY A 453 -29.23 -9.51 22.00
C GLY A 453 -27.71 -9.60 21.79
N TYR A 454 -27.09 -10.59 22.45
CA TYR A 454 -25.66 -10.86 22.33
C TYR A 454 -25.34 -12.29 22.76
N GLU A 455 -24.18 -12.80 22.29
CA GLU A 455 -23.59 -14.05 22.77
C GLU A 455 -22.72 -13.75 24.01
N LYS A 456 -22.20 -14.66 24.74
CA LYS A 456 -21.36 -14.59 25.95
C LYS A 456 -21.11 -13.21 26.59
N SER A 457 -20.75 -12.18 25.81
CA SER A 457 -20.54 -10.79 26.25
C SER A 457 -20.85 -9.82 25.11
N ALA A 458 -21.10 -8.54 25.43
CA ALA A 458 -21.31 -7.49 24.46
C ALA A 458 -20.22 -6.43 24.60
N GLY A 459 -19.75 -5.91 23.49
CA GLY A 459 -18.79 -4.83 23.42
C GLY A 459 -18.74 -4.21 22.02
N LEU A 460 -18.24 -3.00 21.93
CA LEU A 460 -18.06 -2.28 20.66
C LEU A 460 -16.64 -1.74 20.55
N CYS A 461 -16.05 -1.89 19.39
CA CYS A 461 -14.76 -1.28 19.07
C CYS A 461 -14.92 0.20 18.73
N GLU A 462 -15.92 0.53 17.87
CA GLU A 462 -16.11 1.89 17.38
C GLU A 462 -17.58 2.08 17.00
N ILE A 463 -18.05 3.33 17.08
CA ILE A 463 -19.29 3.80 16.45
C ILE A 463 -18.96 5.05 15.65
N GLU A 464 -19.47 5.11 14.43
CA GLU A 464 -19.33 6.27 13.55
C GLU A 464 -20.70 6.67 13.01
N ALA A 465 -20.92 7.95 12.79
CA ALA A 465 -22.13 8.46 12.14
C ALA A 465 -21.76 9.41 11.01
N PHE A 466 -22.49 9.33 9.91
CA PHE A 466 -22.20 10.08 8.70
C PHE A 466 -23.44 10.76 8.13
N GLU A 467 -23.23 11.92 7.53
CA GLU A 467 -24.28 12.62 6.81
C GLU A 467 -24.66 11.87 5.53
N LYS A 468 -23.69 11.22 4.87
CA LYS A 468 -23.86 10.40 3.67
C LYS A 468 -23.29 9.00 3.88
N ALA A 469 -24.01 7.99 3.41
CA ALA A 469 -23.53 6.60 3.47
C ALA A 469 -22.28 6.41 2.59
N ASP A 470 -22.29 6.99 1.40
CA ASP A 470 -21.19 6.90 0.45
C ASP A 470 -20.08 7.88 0.81
N TYR A 471 -18.85 7.45 0.65
CA TYR A 471 -17.66 8.25 0.91
C TYR A 471 -16.93 8.57 -0.41
N ASP A 472 -16.70 9.85 -0.64
CA ASP A 472 -15.89 10.33 -1.74
C ASP A 472 -14.41 10.31 -1.34
N PRO A 473 -13.56 9.50 -2.00
CA PRO A 473 -12.12 9.48 -1.73
C PRO A 473 -11.41 10.78 -2.14
N GLY A 474 -12.13 11.73 -2.78
CA GLY A 474 -11.60 13.02 -3.20
C GLY A 474 -10.92 13.02 -4.55
N PHE A 475 -11.06 11.93 -5.33
CA PHE A 475 -10.60 11.84 -6.70
C PHE A 475 -11.54 10.96 -7.54
N SER A 476 -11.63 11.28 -8.82
CA SER A 476 -12.38 10.50 -9.81
C SER A 476 -11.43 9.85 -10.80
N LEU A 477 -11.41 8.53 -10.83
CA LEU A 477 -10.61 7.74 -11.76
C LEU A 477 -11.49 6.76 -12.50
N ILE A 478 -11.21 6.59 -13.81
CA ILE A 478 -11.75 5.50 -14.61
C ILE A 478 -10.59 4.74 -15.25
N LYS A 479 -10.57 3.42 -15.14
CA LYS A 479 -9.54 2.58 -15.74
C LYS A 479 -10.13 1.32 -16.32
N LEU A 480 -9.86 1.04 -17.60
CA LEU A 480 -10.22 -0.20 -18.27
C LEU A 480 -9.60 -1.42 -17.57
N LYS A 481 -10.38 -2.49 -17.49
CA LYS A 481 -9.95 -3.76 -16.92
C LYS A 481 -10.49 -4.94 -17.71
N ASN A 482 -9.81 -6.07 -17.61
CA ASN A 482 -10.37 -7.35 -17.99
C ASN A 482 -11.40 -7.76 -16.93
N ALA A 483 -12.66 -7.93 -17.34
CA ALA A 483 -13.74 -8.24 -16.42
C ALA A 483 -13.63 -9.64 -15.80
N ASP A 484 -12.99 -10.59 -16.48
CA ASP A 484 -12.86 -11.97 -16.01
C ASP A 484 -11.75 -12.14 -14.96
N THR A 485 -10.69 -11.33 -15.06
CA THR A 485 -9.51 -11.44 -14.19
C THR A 485 -9.37 -10.28 -13.21
N ASP A 486 -10.14 -9.21 -13.39
CA ASP A 486 -10.05 -7.95 -12.64
C ASP A 486 -8.71 -7.21 -12.78
N ASP A 487 -7.88 -7.60 -13.76
CA ASP A 487 -6.61 -6.93 -14.05
C ASP A 487 -6.86 -5.61 -14.80
N TYR A 488 -6.17 -4.54 -14.39
CA TYR A 488 -6.13 -3.32 -15.21
C TYR A 488 -5.47 -3.59 -16.54
N ILE A 489 -5.99 -2.95 -17.57
CA ILE A 489 -5.48 -3.05 -18.93
C ILE A 489 -4.64 -1.81 -19.24
N TYR A 490 -3.39 -2.06 -19.67
CA TYR A 490 -2.49 -1.07 -20.26
C TYR A 490 -2.36 -1.39 -21.76
N ASN A 491 -1.17 -1.63 -22.31
CA ASN A 491 -1.08 -2.36 -23.58
C ASN A 491 -1.52 -3.80 -23.33
N TYR A 492 -2.49 -4.27 -24.09
CA TYR A 492 -3.05 -5.59 -23.88
C TYR A 492 -2.88 -6.48 -25.11
N PHE A 493 -2.33 -7.65 -24.89
CA PHE A 493 -2.07 -8.62 -25.93
C PHE A 493 -2.97 -9.83 -25.76
N ILE A 494 -3.60 -10.25 -26.85
CA ILE A 494 -4.34 -11.51 -26.91
C ILE A 494 -3.57 -12.55 -27.71
N GLY A 495 -3.78 -13.81 -27.38
CA GLY A 495 -3.22 -14.95 -28.10
C GLY A 495 -3.80 -15.09 -29.51
N PRO A 496 -3.12 -15.88 -30.38
CA PRO A 496 -3.54 -16.04 -31.77
C PRO A 496 -4.92 -16.68 -31.92
N ASN A 497 -5.36 -17.50 -30.97
CA ASN A 497 -6.60 -18.25 -30.97
C ASN A 497 -7.71 -17.65 -30.10
N GLU A 498 -7.46 -16.56 -29.40
CA GLU A 498 -8.49 -15.90 -28.60
C GLU A 498 -9.56 -15.27 -29.49
N LYS A 499 -10.82 -15.55 -29.16
CA LYS A 499 -11.97 -15.10 -29.92
C LYS A 499 -12.76 -13.97 -29.27
N SER A 500 -12.53 -13.72 -27.99
CA SER A 500 -13.24 -12.67 -27.28
C SER A 500 -12.49 -12.20 -26.03
N LEU A 501 -12.81 -10.99 -25.57
CA LEU A 501 -12.33 -10.41 -24.33
C LEU A 501 -13.48 -9.66 -23.65
N ASN A 502 -13.76 -10.00 -22.40
CA ASN A 502 -14.73 -9.29 -21.59
C ASN A 502 -14.08 -8.05 -20.97
N LEU A 503 -14.64 -6.89 -21.27
CA LEU A 503 -14.16 -5.61 -20.75
C LEU A 503 -15.00 -5.14 -19.57
N GLY A 504 -14.38 -4.46 -18.65
CA GLY A 504 -14.99 -3.69 -17.60
C GLY A 504 -14.21 -2.40 -17.38
N ALA A 505 -14.68 -1.56 -16.48
CA ALA A 505 -13.91 -0.46 -15.98
C ALA A 505 -13.99 -0.42 -14.45
N TYR A 506 -12.92 0.04 -13.82
CA TYR A 506 -12.96 0.50 -12.45
C TYR A 506 -13.29 2.01 -12.48
N VAL A 507 -14.19 2.42 -11.61
CA VAL A 507 -14.52 3.82 -11.38
C VAL A 507 -14.41 4.07 -9.87
N SER A 508 -13.66 5.09 -9.47
CA SER A 508 -13.45 5.38 -8.04
C SER A 508 -14.71 5.90 -7.34
N ASP A 509 -15.61 6.57 -8.08
CA ASP A 509 -16.96 6.88 -7.63
C ASP A 509 -17.90 5.73 -8.01
N GLN A 510 -18.27 4.90 -7.05
CA GLN A 510 -19.10 3.71 -7.26
C GLN A 510 -20.51 4.02 -7.80
N ASN A 511 -20.96 5.28 -7.70
CA ASN A 511 -22.25 5.72 -8.23
C ASN A 511 -22.17 6.28 -9.65
N ALA A 512 -20.96 6.46 -10.18
CA ALA A 512 -20.79 6.98 -11.53
C ALA A 512 -21.00 5.89 -12.59
N GLU A 513 -21.89 6.17 -13.54
CA GLU A 513 -22.10 5.32 -14.70
C GLU A 513 -21.02 5.56 -15.77
N PHE A 514 -20.66 4.52 -16.46
CA PHE A 514 -19.69 4.57 -17.56
C PHE A 514 -20.15 3.80 -18.78
N SER A 515 -19.57 4.11 -19.93
CA SER A 515 -19.74 3.37 -21.17
C SER A 515 -18.40 2.95 -21.75
N ILE A 516 -18.39 1.78 -22.44
CA ILE A 516 -17.23 1.30 -23.19
C ILE A 516 -17.55 1.39 -24.68
N LYS A 517 -16.60 1.92 -25.46
CA LYS A 517 -16.74 2.14 -26.91
C LYS A 517 -15.55 1.54 -27.65
N LEU A 518 -15.81 0.94 -28.79
CA LEU A 518 -14.80 0.62 -29.79
C LEU A 518 -14.58 1.86 -30.64
N THR A 519 -13.40 2.45 -30.58
CA THR A 519 -13.08 3.71 -31.27
C THR A 519 -12.38 3.49 -32.60
N ASP A 520 -11.66 2.37 -32.74
CA ASP A 520 -10.97 1.98 -33.98
C ASP A 520 -10.71 0.47 -33.99
N GLY A 521 -10.69 -0.15 -35.17
CA GLY A 521 -10.32 -1.56 -35.37
C GLY A 521 -11.11 -2.25 -36.46
N GLU A 522 -10.42 -3.10 -37.20
CA GLU A 522 -11.02 -4.01 -38.19
C GLU A 522 -11.05 -5.44 -37.65
N GLY A 523 -12.07 -6.22 -38.05
CA GLY A 523 -12.20 -7.61 -37.62
C GLY A 523 -12.57 -7.78 -36.15
N VAL A 524 -13.21 -6.78 -35.54
CA VAL A 524 -13.66 -6.80 -34.15
C VAL A 524 -15.04 -6.15 -34.02
N LYS A 525 -15.85 -6.66 -33.10
CA LYS A 525 -17.15 -6.09 -32.73
C LYS A 525 -17.25 -5.97 -31.22
N LEU A 526 -17.90 -4.93 -30.75
CA LEU A 526 -18.27 -4.76 -29.36
C LEU A 526 -19.74 -5.16 -29.16
N GLU A 527 -20.00 -6.24 -28.43
CA GLU A 527 -21.31 -6.75 -28.08
C GLU A 527 -21.56 -6.57 -26.58
N GLY A 528 -22.29 -5.53 -26.20
CA GLY A 528 -22.29 -5.04 -24.83
C GLY A 528 -20.87 -4.58 -24.43
N ASN A 529 -20.30 -5.21 -23.41
CA ASN A 529 -18.91 -4.95 -23.00
C ASN A 529 -17.94 -6.07 -23.46
N LYS A 530 -18.35 -6.94 -24.36
CA LYS A 530 -17.54 -8.04 -24.86
C LYS A 530 -17.01 -7.72 -26.24
N LEU A 531 -15.69 -7.71 -26.39
CA LEU A 531 -15.06 -7.72 -27.73
C LEU A 531 -15.11 -9.13 -28.32
N VAL A 532 -15.53 -9.21 -29.55
CA VAL A 532 -15.54 -10.45 -30.35
C VAL A 532 -14.64 -10.25 -31.55
N PHE A 533 -13.67 -11.13 -31.71
CA PHE A 533 -12.61 -11.03 -32.71
C PHE A 533 -12.81 -12.06 -33.81
N ASP A 534 -12.74 -11.65 -35.08
CA ASP A 534 -12.64 -12.57 -36.19
C ASP A 534 -11.20 -13.05 -36.46
N ASP A 535 -11.03 -13.90 -37.45
CA ASP A 535 -9.70 -14.45 -37.77
C ASP A 535 -8.76 -13.41 -38.39
N GLY A 536 -9.27 -12.33 -38.96
CA GLY A 536 -8.52 -11.24 -39.56
C GLY A 536 -8.09 -10.15 -38.56
N PHE A 537 -8.60 -10.20 -37.33
CA PHE A 537 -8.32 -9.18 -36.33
C PHE A 537 -6.82 -9.05 -36.06
N LYS A 538 -6.33 -7.83 -36.00
CA LYS A 538 -4.93 -7.51 -35.64
C LYS A 538 -4.85 -6.59 -34.46
N LYS A 539 -5.54 -5.46 -34.49
CA LYS A 539 -5.46 -4.39 -33.49
C LYS A 539 -6.78 -3.62 -33.42
N CYS A 540 -7.13 -3.17 -32.23
CA CYS A 540 -8.22 -2.21 -32.02
C CYS A 540 -7.91 -1.26 -30.89
N THR A 541 -8.65 -0.15 -30.83
CA THR A 541 -8.62 0.81 -29.74
C THR A 541 -9.99 0.83 -29.07
N VAL A 542 -9.99 0.73 -27.74
CA VAL A 542 -11.18 0.80 -26.90
C VAL A 542 -11.05 1.92 -25.90
N ARG A 543 -12.18 2.53 -25.56
CA ARG A 543 -12.29 3.65 -24.64
C ARG A 543 -13.40 3.39 -23.64
N ALA A 544 -13.12 3.61 -22.35
CA ALA A 544 -14.12 3.71 -21.30
C ALA A 544 -14.22 5.18 -20.85
N GLU A 545 -15.42 5.71 -20.74
CA GLU A 545 -15.66 7.10 -20.35
C GLU A 545 -16.84 7.21 -19.39
N LEU A 546 -16.82 8.21 -18.51
CA LEU A 546 -17.95 8.52 -17.62
C LEU A 546 -19.12 9.08 -18.43
N ASN A 547 -20.36 8.65 -18.09
CA ASN A 547 -21.56 9.10 -18.82
C ASN A 547 -21.91 10.57 -18.54
N ASN A 548 -21.55 11.07 -17.37
CA ASN A 548 -21.78 12.45 -16.96
C ASN A 548 -20.63 13.41 -17.27
N ASP A 549 -19.44 12.87 -17.60
CA ASP A 549 -18.26 13.65 -17.96
C ASP A 549 -17.39 12.88 -18.97
N HIS A 550 -17.67 13.05 -20.26
CA HIS A 550 -16.93 12.41 -21.35
C HIS A 550 -15.45 12.85 -21.47
N SER A 551 -15.04 13.88 -20.73
CA SER A 551 -13.63 14.29 -20.66
C SER A 551 -12.81 13.40 -19.73
N THR A 552 -13.48 12.69 -18.81
CA THR A 552 -12.84 11.69 -17.94
C THR A 552 -12.98 10.32 -18.56
N TYR A 553 -11.88 9.82 -19.14
CA TYR A 553 -11.84 8.56 -19.85
C TYR A 553 -10.47 7.88 -19.76
N ASP A 554 -10.47 6.57 -20.03
CA ASP A 554 -9.28 5.76 -20.28
C ASP A 554 -9.38 5.11 -21.66
N GLN A 555 -8.28 5.10 -22.41
CA GLN A 555 -8.23 4.56 -23.75
C GLN A 555 -6.97 3.71 -23.93
N ILE A 556 -7.16 2.50 -24.48
CA ILE A 556 -6.08 1.53 -24.66
C ILE A 556 -6.12 0.88 -26.03
N THR A 557 -5.00 0.25 -26.39
CA THR A 557 -4.92 -0.63 -27.57
C THR A 557 -4.89 -2.09 -27.15
N ILE A 558 -5.59 -2.91 -27.93
CA ILE A 558 -5.58 -4.38 -27.83
C ILE A 558 -5.04 -4.92 -29.14
N GLU A 559 -4.00 -5.77 -29.06
CA GLU A 559 -3.31 -6.33 -30.23
C GLU A 559 -3.28 -7.86 -30.16
N ARG A 560 -3.54 -8.53 -31.30
CA ARG A 560 -3.38 -9.98 -31.40
C ARG A 560 -1.96 -10.35 -31.78
N LEU A 561 -1.31 -11.15 -30.95
CA LEU A 561 -0.01 -11.72 -31.26
C LEU A 561 -0.16 -12.89 -32.25
N SER A 562 0.74 -12.97 -33.22
CA SER A 562 0.91 -14.17 -34.02
C SER A 562 1.55 -15.29 -33.19
N GLU A 563 1.47 -16.55 -33.65
CA GLU A 563 2.17 -17.70 -33.05
C GLU A 563 3.68 -17.42 -32.88
N LYS A 564 4.29 -16.75 -33.86
CA LYS A 564 5.70 -16.34 -33.79
C LYS A 564 5.90 -15.28 -32.72
N GLY A 565 5.01 -14.30 -32.62
CA GLY A 565 5.06 -13.24 -31.60
C GLY A 565 4.94 -13.80 -30.18
N LEU A 566 4.01 -14.75 -29.98
CA LEU A 566 3.84 -15.40 -28.68
C LEU A 566 5.09 -16.19 -28.26
N ARG A 567 5.69 -16.97 -29.15
CA ARG A 567 6.96 -17.69 -28.89
C ARG A 567 8.12 -16.74 -28.65
N SER A 568 8.15 -15.61 -29.34
CA SER A 568 9.16 -14.56 -29.11
C SER A 568 9.04 -13.98 -27.71
N TYR A 569 7.80 -13.71 -27.28
CA TYR A 569 7.50 -13.24 -25.92
C TYR A 569 7.94 -14.25 -24.84
N GLU A 570 7.62 -15.54 -25.00
CA GLU A 570 8.02 -16.58 -24.05
C GLU A 570 9.55 -16.68 -23.89
N SER A 571 10.28 -16.47 -24.99
CA SER A 571 11.74 -16.41 -24.98
C SER A 571 12.24 -15.18 -24.26
N PHE A 572 11.61 -14.05 -24.50
CA PHE A 572 11.89 -12.76 -23.86
C PHE A 572 11.63 -12.81 -22.35
N GLU A 573 10.54 -13.41 -21.90
CA GLU A 573 10.24 -13.62 -20.48
C GLU A 573 11.36 -14.40 -19.78
N LYS A 574 11.85 -15.47 -20.38
CA LYS A 574 12.98 -16.25 -19.84
C LYS A 574 14.25 -15.41 -19.69
N VAL A 575 14.55 -14.57 -20.70
CA VAL A 575 15.69 -13.65 -20.66
C VAL A 575 15.53 -12.63 -19.53
N ASN A 576 14.35 -12.03 -19.39
CA ASN A 576 14.05 -11.09 -18.31
C ASN A 576 14.29 -11.69 -16.92
N ARG A 577 13.80 -12.91 -16.70
CA ARG A 577 13.99 -13.62 -15.42
C ARG A 577 15.49 -13.88 -15.14
N ILE A 578 16.28 -14.17 -16.17
CA ILE A 578 17.74 -14.35 -16.04
C ILE A 578 18.40 -12.99 -15.72
N LEU A 579 18.07 -11.93 -16.44
CA LEU A 579 18.62 -10.60 -16.23
C LEU A 579 18.31 -10.09 -14.82
N PHE A 580 17.09 -10.28 -14.32
CA PHE A 580 16.73 -9.95 -12.94
C PHE A 580 17.60 -10.69 -11.91
N LYS A 581 17.84 -12.00 -12.12
CA LYS A 581 18.72 -12.79 -11.24
C LYS A 581 20.17 -12.29 -11.27
N ILE A 582 20.67 -11.93 -12.45
CA ILE A 582 22.03 -11.39 -12.62
C ILE A 582 22.14 -10.02 -11.91
N ASP A 583 21.17 -9.14 -12.12
CA ASP A 583 21.17 -7.82 -11.49
C ASP A 583 21.00 -7.92 -9.96
N SER A 584 20.13 -8.80 -9.47
CA SER A 584 20.02 -9.10 -8.05
C SER A 584 21.34 -9.59 -7.45
N LEU A 585 22.11 -10.41 -8.18
CA LEU A 585 23.44 -10.86 -7.75
C LEU A 585 24.43 -9.68 -7.74
N ARG A 586 24.39 -8.81 -8.74
CA ARG A 586 25.19 -7.57 -8.79
C ARG A 586 24.92 -6.69 -7.57
N LEU A 587 23.64 -6.44 -7.24
CA LEU A 587 23.24 -5.63 -6.08
C LEU A 587 23.63 -6.28 -4.76
N LYS A 588 23.48 -7.60 -4.61
CA LYS A 588 23.99 -8.34 -3.44
C LYS A 588 25.49 -8.19 -3.28
N THR A 589 26.24 -8.27 -4.39
CA THR A 589 27.69 -8.06 -4.38
C THR A 589 28.05 -6.62 -4.01
N LYS A 590 27.36 -5.64 -4.59
CA LYS A 590 27.52 -4.21 -4.24
C LYS A 590 27.30 -4.00 -2.72
N ASN A 591 26.26 -4.61 -2.14
CA ASN A 591 25.98 -4.52 -0.71
C ASN A 591 27.13 -5.03 0.16
N ILE A 592 27.76 -6.14 -0.22
CA ILE A 592 28.93 -6.68 0.49
C ILE A 592 30.07 -5.66 0.56
N PHE A 593 30.32 -4.94 -0.52
CA PHE A 593 31.41 -3.95 -0.57
C PHE A 593 31.04 -2.62 0.11
N VAL A 594 29.79 -2.15 -0.03
CA VAL A 594 29.35 -0.84 0.49
C VAL A 594 29.08 -0.89 1.98
N ASN A 595 28.42 -1.93 2.47
CA ASN A 595 27.97 -2.02 3.86
C ASN A 595 28.87 -2.91 4.75
N GLY A 596 30.03 -3.34 4.25
CA GLY A 596 31.03 -4.05 5.05
C GLY A 596 30.66 -5.48 5.45
N TYR A 597 29.59 -6.06 4.90
CA TYR A 597 29.17 -7.45 5.16
C TYR A 597 30.14 -8.51 4.59
N PHE A 598 31.28 -8.07 4.04
CA PHE A 598 32.27 -8.98 3.45
C PHE A 598 32.72 -10.03 4.46
N TYR A 599 33.01 -9.61 5.69
CA TYR A 599 33.47 -10.52 6.75
C TYR A 599 32.38 -11.50 7.21
N GLU A 600 31.16 -11.02 7.43
CA GLU A 600 30.05 -11.88 7.85
C GLU A 600 29.61 -12.86 6.76
N THR A 601 29.57 -12.41 5.52
CA THR A 601 29.19 -13.26 4.37
C THR A 601 30.27 -14.30 4.10
N LEU A 602 31.55 -13.92 4.18
CA LEU A 602 32.68 -14.86 4.06
C LEU A 602 32.69 -15.86 5.23
N HIS A 603 32.45 -15.37 6.46
CA HIS A 603 32.36 -16.23 7.64
C HIS A 603 31.21 -17.25 7.53
N LYS A 604 30.01 -16.81 7.13
CA LYS A 604 28.86 -17.70 6.87
C LYS A 604 29.16 -18.70 5.74
N PHE A 605 29.78 -18.25 4.67
CA PHE A 605 30.15 -19.12 3.54
C PHE A 605 31.16 -20.18 3.98
N VAL A 606 32.22 -19.78 4.66
CA VAL A 606 33.26 -20.69 5.20
C VAL A 606 32.65 -21.65 6.23
N LYS A 607 31.82 -21.16 7.16
CA LYS A 607 31.13 -21.99 8.15
C LYS A 607 30.22 -23.03 7.49
N ASN A 608 29.46 -22.64 6.45
CA ASN A 608 28.60 -23.56 5.70
C ASN A 608 29.40 -24.57 4.86
N ALA A 609 30.51 -24.15 4.26
CA ALA A 609 31.41 -25.05 3.53
C ALA A 609 32.07 -26.09 4.46
N LEU A 610 32.53 -25.65 5.61
CA LEU A 610 33.13 -26.54 6.62
C LEU A 610 32.12 -27.49 7.25
N LYS A 611 30.88 -27.02 7.48
CA LYS A 611 29.77 -27.87 7.93
C LYS A 611 29.44 -28.99 6.92
N LYS A 612 29.55 -28.71 5.62
CA LYS A 612 29.36 -29.73 4.55
C LYS A 612 30.45 -30.81 4.53
N VAL A 613 31.64 -30.51 5.04
CA VAL A 613 32.73 -31.47 5.19
C VAL A 613 32.90 -31.99 6.63
N GLY A 614 31.88 -31.83 7.48
CA GLY A 614 31.83 -32.39 8.84
C GLY A 614 32.57 -31.60 9.92
N ILE A 615 33.05 -30.38 9.61
CA ILE A 615 33.76 -29.51 10.57
C ILE A 615 32.80 -28.47 11.12
N ASN A 616 32.47 -28.56 12.41
CA ASN A 616 31.66 -27.56 13.11
C ASN A 616 32.56 -26.52 13.79
N ILE A 617 32.52 -25.27 13.31
CA ILE A 617 33.11 -24.11 14.00
C ILE A 617 31.99 -23.48 14.84
N LYS A 618 32.28 -23.31 16.14
CA LYS A 618 31.40 -22.59 17.09
C LYS A 618 31.31 -21.08 16.77
#